data_8b496f8aa263e216363c58c4c5c5454b
#
_entry.id   8b496f8aa263e216363c58c4c5c5454b
#
_cell.length_a   1.000
_cell.length_b   1.000
_cell.length_c   1.000
_cell.angle_alpha   90.00
_cell.angle_beta   90.00
_cell.angle_gamma   90.00
#
_symmetry.space_group_name_H-M   'P 1'
#
loop_
_entity.id
_entity.type
_entity.pdbx_description
1 polymer ?
#
loop_
_entity_poly.entity_id
_entity_poly.type
_entity_poly.pdbx_seq_one_letter_code
_entity_poly.pdbx_strand_id
1 'polypeptide(L)'
;VVNFDLAHGIMSACTDCGNCAYRWPEKGKEFLELMRTVSVGYLVEKISSLEFDYERTVLEVLDYFDKYDNENYSKAVSFFEAINGKFVTRKFDFYDVIDEYDDEGLFADLDIDSFICYDYPNRAITFARLFVEYIQPYLTLD
;
A
#
# COMPACT_ATOMS: atom_id res chain seq x y z
N VAL A 1 -16.53 -7.67 -11.24
CA VAL A 1 -17.93 -7.38 -10.88
C VAL A 1 -17.96 -6.47 -9.67
N VAL A 2 -18.69 -5.37 -9.78
CA VAL A 2 -18.92 -4.43 -8.67
C VAL A 2 -20.41 -4.46 -8.33
N ASN A 3 -20.70 -4.70 -7.07
CA ASN A 3 -22.07 -4.78 -6.57
C ASN A 3 -22.32 -3.69 -5.53
N PHE A 4 -23.52 -3.12 -5.57
CA PHE A 4 -23.96 -2.15 -4.58
C PHE A 4 -25.21 -2.67 -3.88
N ASP A 5 -25.15 -2.77 -2.55
CA ASP A 5 -26.31 -3.02 -1.71
C ASP A 5 -26.75 -1.69 -1.09
N LEU A 6 -27.70 -1.06 -1.74
CA LEU A 6 -28.19 0.26 -1.32
C LEU A 6 -28.88 0.24 0.03
N ALA A 7 -29.56 -0.85 0.34
CA ALA A 7 -30.29 -0.97 1.63
C ALA A 7 -29.34 -0.98 2.82
N HIS A 8 -28.14 -1.49 2.65
CA HIS A 8 -27.14 -1.63 3.72
C HIS A 8 -25.92 -0.73 3.55
N GLY A 9 -25.83 0.01 2.45
CA GLY A 9 -24.69 0.90 2.18
C GLY A 9 -23.39 0.13 1.95
N ILE A 10 -23.46 -1.01 1.24
CA ILE A 10 -22.30 -1.86 1.00
C ILE A 10 -21.92 -1.80 -0.48
N MET A 11 -20.64 -1.59 -0.74
CA MET A 11 -20.03 -1.87 -2.03
C MET A 11 -19.13 -3.08 -1.88
N SER A 12 -19.23 -4.02 -2.82
CA SER A 12 -18.29 -5.13 -2.91
C SER A 12 -17.84 -5.30 -4.36
N ALA A 13 -16.61 -5.72 -4.53
CA ALA A 13 -16.03 -5.93 -5.85
C ALA A 13 -15.19 -7.21 -5.88
N CYS A 14 -15.31 -7.93 -6.99
CA CYS A 14 -14.47 -9.05 -7.34
C CYS A 14 -13.86 -8.74 -8.71
N THR A 15 -12.58 -8.46 -8.77
CA THR A 15 -11.88 -7.99 -9.97
C THR A 15 -10.51 -8.61 -10.09
N ASP A 16 -9.86 -8.40 -11.23
CA ASP A 16 -8.45 -8.77 -11.42
C ASP A 16 -7.51 -8.00 -10.49
N CYS A 17 -7.97 -6.86 -9.96
CA CYS A 17 -7.23 -6.08 -8.96
C CYS A 17 -7.40 -6.64 -7.54
N GLY A 18 -8.15 -7.74 -7.37
CA GLY A 18 -8.47 -8.34 -6.09
C GLY A 18 -9.93 -8.11 -5.67
N ASN A 19 -10.25 -8.62 -4.49
CA ASN A 19 -11.58 -8.50 -3.91
C ASN A 19 -11.58 -7.45 -2.83
N CYS A 20 -12.63 -6.64 -2.77
CA CYS A 20 -12.81 -5.68 -1.69
C CYS A 20 -14.28 -5.52 -1.33
N ALA A 21 -14.52 -5.07 -0.11
CA ALA A 21 -15.85 -4.70 0.34
C ALA A 21 -15.73 -3.68 1.47
N TYR A 22 -16.69 -2.77 1.53
CA TYR A 22 -16.81 -1.83 2.63
C TYR A 22 -18.27 -1.45 2.85
N ARG A 23 -18.61 -1.18 4.10
CA ARG A 23 -19.94 -0.74 4.50
C ARG A 23 -19.87 0.68 5.04
N TRP A 24 -20.64 1.57 4.42
CA TRP A 24 -20.80 2.95 4.86
C TRP A 24 -22.04 3.10 5.74
N PRO A 25 -22.08 4.13 6.60
CA PRO A 25 -23.29 4.44 7.36
C PRO A 25 -24.42 4.95 6.48
N GLU A 26 -24.10 5.60 5.35
CA GLU A 26 -25.07 6.08 4.37
C GLU A 26 -25.79 4.92 3.68
N LYS A 27 -27.07 5.08 3.39
CA LYS A 27 -27.91 4.06 2.77
C LYS A 27 -28.80 4.68 1.69
N GLY A 28 -29.30 3.84 0.77
CA GLY A 28 -30.21 4.28 -0.27
C GLY A 28 -29.61 5.35 -1.16
N LYS A 29 -30.34 6.43 -1.36
CA LYS A 29 -29.91 7.55 -2.22
C LYS A 29 -28.66 8.25 -1.70
N GLU A 30 -28.52 8.38 -0.39
CA GLU A 30 -27.34 9.00 0.21
C GLU A 30 -26.08 8.18 -0.07
N PHE A 31 -26.19 6.87 0.01
CA PHE A 31 -25.07 5.98 -0.32
C PHE A 31 -24.72 6.08 -1.81
N LEU A 32 -25.71 6.10 -2.69
CA LEU A 32 -25.47 6.22 -4.12
C LEU A 32 -24.85 7.58 -4.47
N GLU A 33 -25.29 8.66 -3.84
CA GLU A 33 -24.71 9.99 -4.01
C GLU A 33 -23.24 10.00 -3.55
N LEU A 34 -22.94 9.35 -2.42
CA LEU A 34 -21.57 9.21 -1.95
C LEU A 34 -20.70 8.47 -2.98
N MET A 35 -21.18 7.35 -3.52
CA MET A 35 -20.44 6.57 -4.52
C MET A 35 -20.18 7.36 -5.80
N ARG A 36 -21.07 8.28 -6.16
CA ARG A 36 -20.90 9.16 -7.32
C ARG A 36 -19.84 10.25 -7.12
N THR A 37 -19.49 10.55 -5.89
CA THR A 37 -18.66 11.72 -5.55
C THR A 37 -17.35 11.39 -4.83
N VAL A 38 -17.14 10.13 -4.43
CA VAL A 38 -15.89 9.75 -3.75
C VAL A 38 -14.67 9.98 -4.64
N SER A 39 -13.59 10.45 -4.01
CA SER A 39 -12.29 10.55 -4.65
C SER A 39 -11.56 9.19 -4.66
N VAL A 40 -10.54 9.07 -5.50
CA VAL A 40 -9.67 7.88 -5.52
C VAL A 40 -9.07 7.65 -4.13
N GLY A 41 -8.49 8.68 -3.52
CA GLY A 41 -7.85 8.57 -2.21
C GLY A 41 -8.81 8.15 -1.10
N TYR A 42 -10.00 8.74 -1.06
CA TYR A 42 -11.03 8.35 -0.10
C TYR A 42 -11.44 6.88 -0.26
N LEU A 43 -11.67 6.45 -1.50
CA LEU A 43 -12.08 5.07 -1.77
C LEU A 43 -11.00 4.07 -1.36
N VAL A 44 -9.74 4.33 -1.71
CA VAL A 44 -8.60 3.48 -1.32
C VAL A 44 -8.54 3.31 0.20
N GLU A 45 -8.68 4.40 0.93
CA GLU A 45 -8.64 4.39 2.40
C GLU A 45 -9.73 3.49 3.01
N LYS A 46 -10.92 3.43 2.38
CA LYS A 46 -12.04 2.63 2.87
C LYS A 46 -11.95 1.15 2.49
N ILE A 47 -11.48 0.83 1.28
CA ILE A 47 -11.47 -0.55 0.78
C ILE A 47 -10.18 -1.31 1.07
N SER A 48 -9.15 -0.64 1.57
CA SER A 48 -7.84 -1.24 1.81
C SER A 48 -7.21 -0.71 3.08
N SER A 49 -6.11 -1.35 3.48
CA SER A 49 -5.27 -0.92 4.60
C SER A 49 -3.85 -0.68 4.13
N LEU A 50 -3.11 0.09 4.91
CA LEU A 50 -1.69 0.30 4.67
C LEU A 50 -0.94 -1.03 4.78
N GLU A 51 -0.08 -1.28 3.82
CA GLU A 51 0.83 -2.43 3.79
C GLU A 51 2.28 -1.96 3.86
N PHE A 52 3.16 -2.80 4.37
CA PHE A 52 4.59 -2.54 4.38
C PHE A 52 5.11 -2.36 2.94
N ASP A 53 5.83 -1.27 2.72
CA ASP A 53 6.41 -0.93 1.42
C ASP A 53 7.92 -1.19 1.46
N TYR A 54 8.33 -2.36 0.99
CA TYR A 54 9.72 -2.78 0.95
C TYR A 54 10.59 -1.84 0.12
N GLU A 55 10.18 -1.54 -1.10
CA GLU A 55 10.99 -0.73 -2.02
C GLU A 55 11.25 0.66 -1.45
N ARG A 56 10.20 1.29 -0.93
CA ARG A 56 10.32 2.62 -0.33
C ARG A 56 11.16 2.60 0.93
N THR A 57 11.02 1.57 1.75
CA THR A 57 11.85 1.39 2.96
C THR A 57 13.33 1.26 2.58
N VAL A 58 13.65 0.46 1.57
CA VAL A 58 15.03 0.33 1.06
C VAL A 58 15.56 1.68 0.59
N LEU A 59 14.78 2.43 -0.18
CA LEU A 59 15.19 3.75 -0.66
C LEU A 59 15.47 4.73 0.49
N GLU A 60 14.67 4.71 1.54
CA GLU A 60 14.89 5.54 2.73
C GLU A 60 16.19 5.16 3.46
N VAL A 61 16.46 3.87 3.58
CA VAL A 61 17.73 3.39 4.18
C VAL A 61 18.92 3.82 3.32
N LEU A 62 18.84 3.62 2.00
CA LEU A 62 19.92 4.01 1.09
C LEU A 62 20.15 5.53 1.07
N ASP A 63 19.10 6.33 1.16
CA ASP A 63 19.20 7.78 1.25
C ASP A 63 19.97 8.20 2.53
N TYR A 64 19.73 7.52 3.63
CA TYR A 64 20.49 7.74 4.87
C TYR A 64 21.98 7.48 4.66
N PHE A 65 22.36 6.36 4.05
CA PHE A 65 23.79 6.06 3.79
C PHE A 65 24.41 7.09 2.85
N ASP A 66 23.69 7.50 1.83
CA ASP A 66 24.19 8.52 0.90
C ASP A 66 24.49 9.85 1.60
N LYS A 67 23.65 10.25 2.54
CA LYS A 67 23.76 11.54 3.24
C LYS A 67 24.70 11.52 4.45
N TYR A 68 24.69 10.43 5.21
CA TYR A 68 25.32 10.41 6.54
C TYR A 68 26.43 9.38 6.70
N ASP A 69 26.51 8.39 5.84
CA ASP A 69 27.55 7.34 5.87
C ASP A 69 27.89 6.90 4.43
N ASN A 70 28.32 7.84 3.64
CA ASN A 70 28.60 7.63 2.22
C ASN A 70 29.68 6.57 1.95
N GLU A 71 30.63 6.36 2.88
CA GLU A 71 31.65 5.32 2.75
C GLU A 71 31.06 3.93 2.68
N ASN A 72 29.92 3.69 3.33
CA ASN A 72 29.21 2.42 3.33
C ASN A 72 28.04 2.35 2.35
N TYR A 73 27.78 3.41 1.58
CA TYR A 73 26.66 3.44 0.63
C TYR A 73 26.69 2.28 -0.36
N SER A 74 27.86 2.04 -1.00
CA SER A 74 28.00 0.94 -1.97
C SER A 74 27.76 -0.43 -1.32
N LYS A 75 28.15 -0.62 -0.07
CA LYS A 75 27.90 -1.86 0.66
C LYS A 75 26.42 -2.04 0.95
N ALA A 76 25.72 -0.98 1.31
CA ALA A 76 24.27 -1.01 1.53
C ALA A 76 23.51 -1.33 0.24
N VAL A 77 23.89 -0.72 -0.88
CA VAL A 77 23.31 -1.04 -2.20
C VAL A 77 23.51 -2.51 -2.52
N SER A 78 24.73 -3.01 -2.40
CA SER A 78 25.04 -4.43 -2.67
C SER A 78 24.28 -5.39 -1.76
N PHE A 79 24.08 -5.03 -0.50
CA PHE A 79 23.30 -5.81 0.44
C PHE A 79 21.87 -6.01 -0.05
N PHE A 80 21.19 -4.92 -0.42
CA PHE A 80 19.81 -5.00 -0.89
C PHE A 80 19.68 -5.61 -2.28
N GLU A 81 20.66 -5.45 -3.16
CA GLU A 81 20.68 -6.12 -4.47
C GLU A 81 20.78 -7.64 -4.34
N ALA A 82 21.45 -8.13 -3.31
CA ALA A 82 21.61 -9.57 -3.07
C ALA A 82 20.34 -10.22 -2.50
N ILE A 83 19.39 -9.43 -1.99
CA ILE A 83 18.17 -9.92 -1.37
C ILE A 83 17.04 -10.02 -2.40
N ASN A 84 16.33 -11.16 -2.37
CA ASN A 84 15.11 -11.29 -3.16
C ASN A 84 13.93 -10.64 -2.42
N GLY A 85 13.65 -9.37 -2.76
CA GLY A 85 12.58 -8.58 -2.14
C GLY A 85 11.18 -9.17 -2.27
N LYS A 86 10.95 -10.16 -3.15
CA LYS A 86 9.65 -10.83 -3.31
C LYS A 86 9.19 -11.55 -2.06
N PHE A 87 10.12 -11.95 -1.20
CA PHE A 87 9.81 -12.63 0.06
C PHE A 87 9.72 -11.71 1.26
N VAL A 88 9.97 -10.42 1.07
CA VAL A 88 9.93 -9.40 2.12
C VAL A 88 8.62 -8.62 2.01
N THR A 89 7.56 -9.21 2.58
CA THR A 89 6.19 -8.66 2.46
C THR A 89 5.69 -7.94 3.71
N ARG A 90 6.36 -8.16 4.85
CA ARG A 90 6.02 -7.55 6.15
C ARG A 90 7.26 -6.92 6.78
N LYS A 91 7.06 -5.96 7.68
CA LYS A 91 8.18 -5.34 8.39
C LYS A 91 9.03 -6.36 9.16
N PHE A 92 8.43 -7.42 9.70
CA PHE A 92 9.15 -8.47 10.41
C PHE A 92 10.07 -9.27 9.47
N ASP A 93 9.65 -9.51 8.23
CA ASP A 93 10.50 -10.13 7.21
C ASP A 93 11.73 -9.26 6.93
N PHE A 94 11.56 -7.93 6.92
CA PHE A 94 12.66 -6.99 6.74
C PHE A 94 13.66 -7.04 7.89
N TYR A 95 13.19 -7.09 9.12
CA TYR A 95 14.06 -7.25 10.30
C TYR A 95 14.81 -8.58 10.25
N ASP A 96 14.13 -9.67 9.91
CA ASP A 96 14.72 -11.00 9.82
C ASP A 96 15.83 -11.05 8.76
N VAL A 97 15.63 -10.41 7.62
CA VAL A 97 16.63 -10.33 6.56
C VAL A 97 17.88 -9.58 7.04
N ILE A 98 17.70 -8.46 7.72
CA ILE A 98 18.84 -7.71 8.27
C ILE A 98 19.56 -8.55 9.31
N ASP A 99 18.85 -9.16 10.24
CA ASP A 99 19.47 -9.97 11.29
C ASP A 99 20.21 -11.18 10.72
N GLU A 100 19.66 -11.82 9.69
CA GLU A 100 20.23 -13.04 9.10
C GLU A 100 21.43 -12.76 8.19
N TYR A 101 21.38 -11.69 7.38
CA TYR A 101 22.36 -11.48 6.31
C TYR A 101 23.34 -10.33 6.55
N ASP A 102 23.14 -9.50 7.55
CA ASP A 102 24.07 -8.41 7.89
C ASP A 102 25.25 -8.91 8.77
N ASP A 103 26.10 -9.72 8.17
CA ASP A 103 27.23 -10.34 8.87
C ASP A 103 28.27 -9.31 9.33
N GLU A 104 28.39 -8.20 8.61
CA GLU A 104 29.37 -7.15 8.92
C GLU A 104 28.86 -6.12 9.94
N GLY A 105 27.58 -6.19 10.33
CA GLY A 105 26.97 -5.22 11.22
C GLY A 105 26.77 -3.85 10.58
N LEU A 106 26.54 -3.80 9.27
CA LEU A 106 26.37 -2.57 8.50
C LEU A 106 25.21 -1.70 9.04
N PHE A 107 24.14 -2.35 9.50
CA PHE A 107 22.94 -1.70 10.00
C PHE A 107 22.85 -1.66 11.52
N ALA A 108 23.89 -2.09 12.24
CA ALA A 108 23.86 -2.27 13.70
C ALA A 108 23.55 -0.99 14.48
N ASP A 109 24.02 0.17 13.98
CA ASP A 109 23.84 1.45 14.63
C ASP A 109 22.60 2.22 14.14
N LEU A 110 21.82 1.62 13.22
CA LEU A 110 20.63 2.24 12.68
C LEU A 110 19.39 1.86 13.49
N ASP A 111 18.54 2.82 13.73
CA ASP A 111 17.17 2.58 14.16
C ASP A 111 16.31 2.21 12.93
N ILE A 112 16.27 0.92 12.62
CA ILE A 112 15.58 0.41 11.44
C ILE A 112 14.08 0.77 11.46
N ASP A 113 13.46 0.80 12.64
CA ASP A 113 12.04 1.18 12.76
C ASP A 113 11.74 2.56 12.17
N SER A 114 12.70 3.49 12.25
CA SER A 114 12.51 4.84 11.71
C SER A 114 12.46 4.92 10.19
N PHE A 115 12.90 3.87 9.49
CA PHE A 115 12.91 3.80 8.02
C PHE A 115 11.72 3.05 7.45
N ILE A 116 10.95 2.36 8.28
CA ILE A 116 9.83 1.54 7.81
C ILE A 116 8.75 2.42 7.18
N CYS A 117 8.43 2.13 5.93
CA CYS A 117 7.40 2.83 5.16
C CYS A 117 6.20 1.93 4.92
N TYR A 118 5.04 2.56 4.88
CA TYR A 118 3.78 1.92 4.56
C TYR A 118 3.08 2.68 3.45
N ASP A 119 2.37 1.97 2.59
CA ASP A 119 1.51 2.57 1.59
C ASP A 119 0.33 1.64 1.30
N TYR A 120 -0.67 2.17 0.61
CA TYR A 120 -1.75 1.34 0.11
C TYR A 120 -1.26 0.49 -1.07
N PRO A 121 -1.72 -0.78 -1.18
CA PRO A 121 -1.29 -1.64 -2.28
C PRO A 121 -1.74 -1.08 -3.63
N ASN A 122 -0.90 -1.25 -4.66
CA ASN A 122 -1.19 -0.78 -6.02
C ASN A 122 -2.50 -1.34 -6.57
N ARG A 123 -2.88 -2.56 -6.20
CA ARG A 123 -4.14 -3.17 -6.62
C ARG A 123 -5.36 -2.35 -6.16
N ALA A 124 -5.32 -1.82 -4.93
CA ALA A 124 -6.40 -0.99 -4.40
C ALA A 124 -6.45 0.38 -5.10
N ILE A 125 -5.30 0.99 -5.33
CA ILE A 125 -5.18 2.27 -6.03
C ILE A 125 -5.68 2.12 -7.48
N THR A 126 -5.27 1.06 -8.16
CA THR A 126 -5.71 0.77 -9.53
C THR A 126 -7.22 0.57 -9.59
N PHE A 127 -7.78 -0.24 -8.68
CA PHE A 127 -9.23 -0.41 -8.60
C PHE A 127 -9.97 0.91 -8.40
N ALA A 128 -9.52 1.72 -7.43
CA ALA A 128 -10.17 3.00 -7.13
C ALA A 128 -10.13 3.97 -8.31
N ARG A 129 -9.00 4.03 -9.04
CA ARG A 129 -8.89 4.83 -10.26
C ARG A 129 -9.85 4.37 -11.34
N LEU A 130 -9.92 3.07 -11.58
CA LEU A 130 -10.85 2.50 -12.56
C LEU A 130 -12.30 2.73 -12.16
N PHE A 131 -12.61 2.63 -10.88
CA PHE A 131 -13.94 2.91 -10.36
C PHE A 131 -14.35 4.36 -10.64
N VAL A 132 -13.52 5.32 -10.30
CA VAL A 132 -13.82 6.73 -10.50
C VAL A 132 -13.91 7.09 -11.99
N GLU A 133 -13.05 6.51 -12.82
CA GLU A 133 -13.00 6.81 -14.24
C GLU A 133 -14.12 6.13 -15.04
N TYR A 134 -14.42 4.86 -14.76
CA TYR A 134 -15.28 4.03 -15.62
C TYR A 134 -16.60 3.61 -15.00
N ILE A 135 -16.75 3.63 -13.70
CA ILE A 135 -17.99 3.20 -13.03
C ILE A 135 -18.78 4.39 -12.50
N GLN A 136 -18.11 5.27 -11.78
CA GLN A 136 -18.73 6.42 -11.13
C GLN A 136 -19.56 7.29 -12.09
N PRO A 137 -19.11 7.59 -13.33
CA PRO A 137 -19.90 8.42 -14.26
C PRO A 137 -21.23 7.81 -14.67
N TYR A 138 -21.37 6.50 -14.55
CA TYR A 138 -22.59 5.77 -14.94
C TYR A 138 -23.56 5.53 -13.79
N LEU A 139 -23.19 5.91 -12.56
CA LEU A 139 -24.10 5.80 -11.43
C LEU A 139 -25.13 6.93 -11.50
N THR A 140 -26.40 6.55 -11.49
CA THR A 140 -27.52 7.48 -11.57
C THR A 140 -28.40 7.37 -10.34
N LEU A 141 -29.11 8.45 -10.02
CA LEU A 141 -30.04 8.52 -8.88
C LEU A 141 -31.49 8.12 -9.27
N ASP A 142 -31.68 7.72 -10.49
CA ASP A 142 -33.01 7.38 -11.04
C ASP A 142 -33.62 6.11 -10.45
#